data_f9a17ef455ef2a8b0bc0a9a0d9318b48
#
_entry.id   f9a17ef455ef2a8b0bc0a9a0d9318b48
#
_cell.length_a   1.000
_cell.length_b   1.000
_cell.length_c   1.000
_cell.angle_alpha   90.00
_cell.angle_beta   90.00
_cell.angle_gamma   90.00
#
_symmetry.space_group_name_H-M   'P 1'
#
loop_
_entity.id
_entity.type
_entity.pdbx_description
1 polymer ?
#
loop_
_entity_poly.entity_id
_entity_poly.type
_entity_poly.pdbx_seq_one_letter_code
_entity_poly.pdbx_strand_id
1 'polypeptide(L)'
;MRLWTIILSSCFMVLISPVCRAGDGICHTDKGTYIYDLNLNNAKIPAEKNKAGTEVRDLETLTSSQSYLVSCSCLTHFSSIFRNIYYTARSPLSIDTTKNGYTYYTLNDNLSIATSIKVHGRGLIAVPFEAEPNVVIEGTGCYTDTVEGDAATLDTGSEVKVSFLINKPFVGQVAIPGSIVADLYGGLDASSSVASTDKLAEIRIVGDIVAPQSCEIDSGQVIEVNFGKIPVADFSTTQGTAAAGHKVTKTVQVKCTGMLDENIVYSTFNADPVDSSANMMKVLGNDDVGIMIYDKWDQMVKVTGGKMDMDMGVNNAGAETNSLTFSAAPASATGARPQPGTFEAYATITLEITN
;
A
#
# COMPACT_ATOMS: atom_id res chain seq x y z
N MET A 1 -49.51 61.22 54.83
CA MET A 1 -48.43 60.26 54.49
C MET A 1 -49.06 58.90 54.27
N ARG A 2 -49.21 58.47 53.00
CA ARG A 2 -49.77 57.14 52.64
C ARG A 2 -48.65 56.34 52.06
N LEU A 3 -48.28 55.24 52.76
CA LEU A 3 -47.35 54.22 52.27
C LEU A 3 -48.07 53.35 51.23
N TRP A 4 -47.48 53.23 50.02
CA TRP A 4 -47.90 52.32 49.01
C TRP A 4 -46.95 51.09 49.05
N THR A 5 -47.50 49.95 49.39
CA THR A 5 -46.82 48.64 49.32
C THR A 5 -47.01 48.06 47.92
N ILE A 6 -45.94 47.98 47.16
CA ILE A 6 -45.92 47.27 45.85
C ILE A 6 -45.62 45.79 46.11
N ILE A 7 -46.60 44.92 45.84
CA ILE A 7 -46.46 43.48 45.83
C ILE A 7 -45.92 43.07 44.44
N LEU A 8 -44.64 42.71 44.35
CA LEU A 8 -44.09 42.09 43.17
C LEU A 8 -44.50 40.59 43.18
N SER A 9 -45.46 40.22 42.29
CA SER A 9 -45.79 38.86 41.97
C SER A 9 -44.74 38.32 41.02
N SER A 10 -43.81 37.51 41.55
CA SER A 10 -42.81 36.78 40.76
C SER A 10 -43.50 35.58 40.13
N CYS A 11 -43.84 35.68 38.85
CA CYS A 11 -44.30 34.56 38.04
C CYS A 11 -43.13 33.65 37.72
N PHE A 12 -42.99 32.55 38.45
CA PHE A 12 -41.99 31.54 38.22
C PHE A 12 -42.43 30.71 37.00
N MET A 13 -41.96 31.09 35.80
CA MET A 13 -42.15 30.31 34.57
C MET A 13 -41.26 29.07 34.64
N VAL A 14 -41.83 27.96 35.08
CA VAL A 14 -41.16 26.66 34.98
C VAL A 14 -41.06 26.29 33.50
N LEU A 15 -39.88 26.50 32.92
CA LEU A 15 -39.53 25.94 31.63
C LEU A 15 -39.48 24.42 31.81
N ILE A 16 -40.56 23.74 31.45
CA ILE A 16 -40.57 22.30 31.23
C ILE A 16 -39.77 22.12 29.94
N SER A 17 -38.46 21.98 30.07
CA SER A 17 -37.63 21.44 28.97
C SER A 17 -38.18 20.04 28.70
N PRO A 18 -38.51 19.69 27.45
CA PRO A 18 -38.77 18.30 27.13
C PRO A 18 -37.51 17.56 27.52
N VAL A 19 -37.59 16.72 28.55
CA VAL A 19 -36.56 15.74 28.84
C VAL A 19 -36.57 14.80 27.65
N CYS A 20 -35.69 15.07 26.68
CA CYS A 20 -35.35 14.08 25.66
C CYS A 20 -34.86 12.87 26.48
N ARG A 21 -35.68 11.82 26.64
CA ARG A 21 -35.25 10.58 27.20
C ARG A 21 -34.19 10.02 26.23
N ALA A 22 -32.95 10.25 26.55
CA ALA A 22 -31.83 9.55 25.92
C ALA A 22 -32.07 8.06 26.22
N GLY A 23 -32.47 7.29 25.21
CA GLY A 23 -32.68 5.86 25.35
C GLY A 23 -33.74 5.25 24.44
N ASP A 24 -34.75 6.02 24.03
CA ASP A 24 -35.81 5.47 23.17
C ASP A 24 -35.28 5.11 21.77
N GLY A 25 -35.29 3.81 21.44
CA GLY A 25 -34.89 3.28 20.15
C GLY A 25 -33.39 3.07 19.97
N ILE A 26 -32.54 3.33 20.95
CA ILE A 26 -31.09 3.11 20.87
C ILE A 26 -30.78 1.63 21.00
N CYS A 27 -29.89 1.13 20.15
CA CYS A 27 -29.42 -0.24 20.16
C CYS A 27 -28.08 -0.36 20.87
N HIS A 28 -27.86 -1.49 21.55
CA HIS A 28 -26.64 -1.81 22.27
C HIS A 28 -26.33 -3.31 22.20
N THR A 29 -25.16 -3.68 22.62
CA THR A 29 -24.73 -5.07 22.72
C THR A 29 -24.63 -5.51 24.16
N ASP A 30 -25.00 -6.75 24.48
CA ASP A 30 -25.03 -7.29 25.85
C ASP A 30 -23.65 -7.35 26.52
N LYS A 31 -22.57 -7.41 25.72
CA LYS A 31 -21.20 -7.61 26.20
C LYS A 31 -20.29 -6.41 26.00
N GLY A 32 -20.85 -5.24 25.72
CA GLY A 32 -20.11 -4.04 25.34
C GLY A 32 -19.72 -4.04 23.87
N THR A 33 -19.01 -3.00 23.44
CA THR A 33 -18.64 -2.79 22.04
C THR A 33 -17.92 -4.01 21.45
N TYR A 34 -18.46 -4.53 20.34
CA TYR A 34 -17.82 -5.61 19.61
C TYR A 34 -16.64 -5.09 18.79
N ILE A 35 -15.52 -5.84 18.69
CA ILE A 35 -14.35 -5.43 17.92
C ILE A 35 -14.13 -6.40 16.77
N TYR A 36 -14.22 -5.90 15.55
CA TYR A 36 -13.76 -6.61 14.36
C TYR A 36 -12.28 -6.31 14.13
N ASP A 37 -11.41 -7.29 14.39
CA ASP A 37 -9.99 -7.24 14.05
C ASP A 37 -9.77 -7.76 12.64
N LEU A 38 -9.45 -6.89 11.71
CA LEU A 38 -9.28 -7.20 10.30
C LEU A 38 -7.82 -7.00 9.90
N ASN A 39 -7.22 -8.03 9.27
CA ASN A 39 -5.80 -8.02 8.91
C ASN A 39 -5.61 -7.75 7.41
N LEU A 40 -4.75 -6.80 7.10
CA LEU A 40 -4.38 -6.42 5.73
C LEU A 40 -3.51 -7.48 5.00
N ASN A 41 -2.91 -8.43 5.74
CA ASN A 41 -2.12 -9.54 5.16
C ASN A 41 -1.05 -9.10 4.15
N ASN A 42 -0.32 -8.01 4.44
CA ASN A 42 0.69 -7.42 3.56
C ASN A 42 0.10 -6.97 2.21
N ALA A 43 -1.01 -6.23 2.24
CA ALA A 43 -1.62 -5.65 1.06
C ALA A 43 -0.61 -4.85 0.24
N LYS A 44 -0.59 -5.06 -1.09
CA LYS A 44 0.42 -4.45 -1.96
C LYS A 44 -0.13 -3.28 -2.74
N ILE A 45 0.47 -2.11 -2.56
CA ILE A 45 0.24 -0.96 -3.42
C ILE A 45 1.01 -1.19 -4.72
N PRO A 46 0.36 -1.14 -5.90
CA PRO A 46 1.06 -1.19 -7.17
C PRO A 46 2.09 -0.07 -7.25
N ALA A 47 3.32 -0.39 -7.66
CA ALA A 47 4.45 0.54 -7.67
C ALA A 47 4.14 1.85 -8.45
N GLU A 48 3.46 1.73 -9.58
CA GLU A 48 3.05 2.86 -10.42
C GLU A 48 1.99 3.78 -9.75
N LYS A 49 1.31 3.28 -8.71
CA LYS A 49 0.34 4.04 -7.92
C LYS A 49 0.91 4.63 -6.64
N ASN A 50 2.15 4.32 -6.27
CA ASN A 50 2.81 4.84 -5.09
C ASN A 50 3.30 6.29 -5.30
N LYS A 51 2.37 7.20 -5.53
CA LYS A 51 2.61 8.63 -5.81
C LYS A 51 1.71 9.50 -4.95
N ALA A 52 2.23 10.61 -4.44
CA ALA A 52 1.45 11.55 -3.65
C ALA A 52 0.16 11.97 -4.38
N GLY A 53 -0.96 11.97 -3.67
CA GLY A 53 -2.28 12.30 -4.18
C GLY A 53 -2.96 11.19 -5.01
N THR A 54 -2.37 10.00 -5.11
CA THR A 54 -2.95 8.87 -5.86
C THR A 54 -3.88 8.05 -4.97
N GLU A 55 -5.08 7.75 -5.50
CA GLU A 55 -6.03 6.83 -4.87
C GLU A 55 -5.74 5.38 -5.31
N VAL A 56 -5.64 4.48 -4.35
CA VAL A 56 -5.62 3.03 -4.57
C VAL A 56 -6.92 2.48 -4.04
N ARG A 57 -7.90 2.40 -4.92
CA ARG A 57 -9.27 2.00 -4.56
C ARG A 57 -9.41 0.51 -4.45
N ASP A 58 -10.26 0.09 -3.51
CA ASP A 58 -10.67 -1.30 -3.35
C ASP A 58 -9.48 -2.26 -3.29
N LEU A 59 -8.41 -1.81 -2.57
CA LEU A 59 -7.16 -2.55 -2.50
C LEU A 59 -7.35 -3.95 -1.91
N GLU A 60 -8.13 -4.02 -0.84
CA GLU A 60 -8.43 -5.28 -0.15
C GLU A 60 -9.88 -5.31 0.33
N THR A 61 -10.44 -6.52 0.39
CA THR A 61 -11.69 -6.81 1.08
C THR A 61 -11.39 -7.71 2.27
N LEU A 62 -11.61 -7.18 3.46
CA LEU A 62 -11.32 -7.82 4.73
C LEU A 62 -12.63 -8.40 5.28
N THR A 63 -12.61 -9.66 5.74
CA THR A 63 -13.81 -10.35 6.20
C THR A 63 -13.59 -11.04 7.54
N SER A 64 -14.66 -11.08 8.34
CA SER A 64 -14.75 -11.87 9.56
C SER A 64 -16.01 -12.75 9.50
N SER A 65 -15.92 -13.98 9.94
CA SER A 65 -17.09 -14.88 10.06
C SER A 65 -17.88 -14.65 11.35
N GLN A 66 -17.52 -13.65 12.14
CA GLN A 66 -18.13 -13.41 13.45
C GLN A 66 -19.33 -12.48 13.34
N SER A 67 -20.19 -12.56 14.33
CA SER A 67 -21.39 -11.75 14.50
C SER A 67 -21.55 -11.37 15.97
N TYR A 68 -22.40 -10.42 16.27
CA TYR A 68 -22.69 -9.95 17.62
C TYR A 68 -24.20 -9.84 17.87
N LEU A 69 -24.57 -9.97 19.15
CA LEU A 69 -25.95 -9.80 19.58
C LEU A 69 -26.25 -8.32 19.84
N VAL A 70 -27.38 -7.88 19.33
CA VAL A 70 -27.88 -6.51 19.50
C VAL A 70 -29.30 -6.57 20.04
N SER A 71 -29.60 -5.83 21.11
CA SER A 71 -30.93 -5.46 21.53
C SER A 71 -31.11 -3.95 21.46
N CYS A 72 -32.36 -3.49 21.37
CA CYS A 72 -32.66 -2.08 21.30
C CYS A 72 -33.77 -1.71 22.29
N SER A 73 -33.64 -0.55 22.92
CA SER A 73 -34.71 0.00 23.73
C SER A 73 -35.94 0.26 22.86
N CYS A 74 -37.10 -0.21 23.27
CA CYS A 74 -38.32 -0.06 22.50
C CYS A 74 -38.85 1.38 22.53
N LEU A 75 -39.29 1.86 21.37
CA LEU A 75 -39.93 3.18 21.26
C LEU A 75 -41.27 3.15 22.02
N THR A 76 -41.52 4.14 22.87
CA THR A 76 -42.79 4.31 23.56
C THR A 76 -43.95 4.44 22.55
N HIS A 77 -45.04 3.67 22.79
CA HIS A 77 -46.25 3.61 21.96
C HIS A 77 -46.11 2.86 20.61
N PHE A 78 -45.11 2.03 20.44
CA PHE A 78 -44.95 1.27 19.23
C PHE A 78 -44.92 -0.23 19.52
N SER A 79 -45.91 -0.96 18.99
CA SER A 79 -45.86 -2.40 18.92
C SER A 79 -45.55 -2.83 17.48
N SER A 80 -44.38 -3.39 17.26
CA SER A 80 -43.99 -3.98 15.98
C SER A 80 -43.14 -5.20 16.23
N ILE A 81 -43.49 -6.31 15.60
CA ILE A 81 -42.81 -7.58 15.79
C ILE A 81 -41.43 -7.58 15.13
N PHE A 82 -41.24 -6.77 14.11
CA PHE A 82 -39.97 -6.69 13.38
C PHE A 82 -39.69 -5.24 12.99
N ARG A 83 -38.48 -4.77 13.30
CA ARG A 83 -38.02 -3.46 12.86
C ARG A 83 -36.65 -3.55 12.28
N ASN A 84 -36.43 -2.72 11.27
CA ASN A 84 -35.10 -2.49 10.75
C ASN A 84 -34.25 -1.83 11.83
N ILE A 85 -33.01 -2.24 11.92
CA ILE A 85 -32.01 -1.45 12.63
C ILE A 85 -31.40 -0.49 11.62
N TYR A 86 -31.41 0.79 11.97
CA TYR A 86 -30.74 1.83 11.23
C TYR A 86 -29.33 1.95 11.78
N TYR A 87 -28.35 1.88 10.90
CA TYR A 87 -26.92 1.99 11.26
C TYR A 87 -26.37 3.36 10.93
N THR A 88 -25.52 3.86 11.80
CA THR A 88 -24.68 5.04 11.55
C THR A 88 -23.23 4.62 11.73
N ALA A 89 -22.36 4.98 10.79
CA ALA A 89 -20.93 4.73 10.87
C ALA A 89 -20.15 6.04 10.82
N ARG A 90 -19.23 6.19 11.76
CA ARG A 90 -18.33 7.36 11.87
C ARG A 90 -16.91 6.88 12.05
N SER A 91 -15.93 7.61 11.49
CA SER A 91 -14.54 7.33 11.79
C SER A 91 -14.07 8.18 12.98
N PRO A 92 -13.32 7.60 13.93
CA PRO A 92 -12.68 8.38 15.00
C PRO A 92 -11.42 9.11 14.51
N LEU A 93 -10.95 8.80 13.31
CA LEU A 93 -9.77 9.43 12.71
C LEU A 93 -10.11 10.82 12.14
N SER A 94 -9.10 11.68 12.05
CA SER A 94 -9.24 13.00 11.44
C SER A 94 -9.48 12.89 9.93
N ILE A 95 -10.42 13.66 9.40
CA ILE A 95 -10.65 13.77 7.96
C ILE A 95 -9.42 14.42 7.33
N ASP A 96 -8.86 13.79 6.31
CA ASP A 96 -7.83 14.34 5.45
C ASP A 96 -8.49 15.05 4.26
N THR A 97 -9.24 14.32 3.45
CA THR A 97 -9.91 14.86 2.27
C THR A 97 -11.12 14.04 1.85
N THR A 98 -11.98 14.63 1.02
CA THR A 98 -13.02 13.89 0.31
C THR A 98 -12.71 13.93 -1.18
N LYS A 99 -12.61 12.77 -1.79
CA LYS A 99 -12.24 12.62 -3.20
C LYS A 99 -13.06 11.52 -3.85
N ASN A 100 -13.64 11.84 -5.02
CA ASN A 100 -14.41 10.90 -5.83
C ASN A 100 -15.51 10.10 -5.07
N GLY A 101 -16.17 10.74 -4.11
CA GLY A 101 -17.24 10.12 -3.32
C GLY A 101 -16.77 9.32 -2.10
N TYR A 102 -15.47 9.28 -1.81
CA TYR A 102 -14.91 8.67 -0.61
C TYR A 102 -14.36 9.74 0.34
N THR A 103 -14.60 9.58 1.62
CA THR A 103 -13.94 10.38 2.67
C THR A 103 -12.71 9.62 3.14
N TYR A 104 -11.55 10.23 2.98
CA TYR A 104 -10.27 9.69 3.42
C TYR A 104 -9.91 10.27 4.79
N TYR A 105 -9.51 9.40 5.69
CA TYR A 105 -9.11 9.72 7.06
C TYR A 105 -7.62 9.48 7.23
N THR A 106 -6.92 10.38 7.91
CA THR A 106 -5.49 10.27 8.16
C THR A 106 -5.17 9.02 8.98
N LEU A 107 -4.42 8.08 8.40
CA LEU A 107 -4.01 6.86 9.06
C LEU A 107 -2.61 6.99 9.66
N ASN A 108 -1.69 7.54 8.87
CA ASN A 108 -0.32 7.90 9.25
C ASN A 108 0.25 8.94 8.26
N ASP A 109 1.53 9.26 8.35
CA ASP A 109 2.18 10.27 7.49
C ASP A 109 2.17 9.91 6.00
N ASN A 110 2.13 8.62 5.68
CA ASN A 110 2.18 8.13 4.31
C ASN A 110 0.81 7.92 3.68
N LEU A 111 -0.20 7.58 4.51
CA LEU A 111 -1.46 7.02 4.04
C LEU A 111 -2.66 7.63 4.74
N SER A 112 -3.70 7.90 3.95
CA SER A 112 -5.06 8.07 4.45
C SER A 112 -5.93 6.91 3.95
N ILE A 113 -6.92 6.51 4.76
CA ILE A 113 -7.78 5.36 4.53
C ILE A 113 -9.23 5.79 4.32
N ALA A 114 -9.91 5.17 3.36
CA ALA A 114 -11.36 5.19 3.23
C ALA A 114 -11.89 3.76 3.30
N THR A 115 -13.01 3.56 3.95
CA THR A 115 -13.61 2.25 4.13
C THR A 115 -15.04 2.22 3.62
N SER A 116 -15.46 1.06 3.12
CA SER A 116 -16.86 0.73 2.89
C SER A 116 -17.19 -0.50 3.72
N ILE A 117 -18.29 -0.44 4.47
CA ILE A 117 -18.65 -1.42 5.50
C ILE A 117 -19.96 -2.12 5.11
N LYS A 118 -20.01 -3.43 5.26
CA LYS A 118 -21.22 -4.23 5.09
C LYS A 118 -22.26 -3.84 6.14
N VAL A 119 -23.46 -3.53 5.68
CA VAL A 119 -24.66 -3.44 6.50
C VAL A 119 -25.47 -4.72 6.32
N HIS A 120 -25.93 -5.31 7.42
CA HIS A 120 -26.64 -6.59 7.46
C HIS A 120 -27.76 -6.67 6.39
N GLY A 121 -27.74 -7.73 5.58
CA GLY A 121 -28.68 -7.92 4.48
C GLY A 121 -28.58 -6.93 3.32
N ARG A 122 -27.65 -5.99 3.35
CA ARG A 122 -27.35 -5.05 2.26
C ARG A 122 -25.92 -5.28 1.71
N GLY A 123 -25.38 -4.39 1.01
CA GLY A 123 -23.99 -4.41 0.56
C GLY A 123 -23.09 -3.50 1.38
N LEU A 124 -21.95 -3.20 0.80
CA LEU A 124 -20.95 -2.29 1.33
C LEU A 124 -21.39 -0.83 1.15
N ILE A 125 -21.32 -0.04 2.21
CA ILE A 125 -21.65 1.39 2.21
C ILE A 125 -20.43 2.17 2.67
N ALA A 126 -20.08 3.24 1.95
CA ALA A 126 -18.91 4.05 2.26
C ALA A 126 -19.09 4.83 3.57
N VAL A 127 -18.09 4.82 4.43
CA VAL A 127 -18.02 5.60 5.68
C VAL A 127 -17.58 7.03 5.35
N PRO A 128 -18.22 8.08 5.92
CA PRO A 128 -19.30 8.03 6.90
C PRO A 128 -20.66 7.81 6.24
N PHE A 129 -21.54 7.16 6.97
CA PHE A 129 -22.96 7.11 6.61
C PHE A 129 -23.85 7.28 7.83
N GLU A 130 -25.07 7.72 7.63
CA GLU A 130 -26.04 7.96 8.68
C GLU A 130 -27.36 7.27 8.34
N ALA A 131 -27.94 6.64 9.36
CA ALA A 131 -29.31 6.09 9.33
C ALA A 131 -29.58 5.10 8.17
N GLU A 132 -28.63 4.26 7.83
CA GLU A 132 -28.80 3.23 6.80
C GLU A 132 -29.51 1.99 7.37
N PRO A 133 -30.74 1.68 6.91
CA PRO A 133 -31.48 0.55 7.45
C PRO A 133 -30.92 -0.78 6.93
N ASN A 134 -30.87 -1.81 7.77
CA ASN A 134 -30.64 -3.19 7.32
C ASN A 134 -31.86 -3.70 6.52
N VAL A 135 -31.65 -4.81 5.79
CA VAL A 135 -32.76 -5.58 5.24
C VAL A 135 -33.18 -6.62 6.29
N VAL A 136 -34.38 -6.45 6.83
CA VAL A 136 -34.84 -7.29 7.93
C VAL A 136 -35.19 -8.68 7.43
N ILE A 137 -34.53 -9.67 8.02
CA ILE A 137 -35.02 -11.05 8.06
C ILE A 137 -35.37 -11.40 9.50
N GLU A 138 -34.60 -10.90 10.46
CA GLU A 138 -34.78 -11.06 11.89
C GLU A 138 -34.35 -9.77 12.59
N GLY A 139 -35.26 -9.05 13.19
CA GLY A 139 -34.98 -7.82 13.92
C GLY A 139 -35.27 -7.96 15.41
N THR A 140 -34.90 -6.93 16.16
CA THR A 140 -35.31 -6.83 17.55
C THR A 140 -36.84 -6.62 17.62
N GLY A 141 -37.56 -7.56 18.23
CA GLY A 141 -39.00 -7.46 18.41
C GLY A 141 -39.33 -6.53 19.58
N CYS A 142 -40.13 -5.48 19.32
CA CYS A 142 -40.74 -4.65 20.38
C CYS A 142 -42.21 -4.91 20.44
N TYR A 143 -42.67 -5.41 21.60
CA TYR A 143 -44.07 -5.66 21.86
C TYR A 143 -44.68 -4.53 22.69
N THR A 144 -46.01 -4.50 22.77
CA THR A 144 -46.72 -3.58 23.68
C THR A 144 -46.24 -3.84 25.10
N ASP A 145 -45.83 -2.80 25.79
CA ASP A 145 -45.35 -2.84 27.19
C ASP A 145 -43.92 -3.41 27.42
N THR A 146 -43.15 -3.74 26.35
CA THR A 146 -41.71 -4.07 26.50
C THR A 146 -40.85 -2.84 26.50
N VAL A 147 -39.87 -2.80 27.41
CA VAL A 147 -38.87 -1.72 27.49
C VAL A 147 -37.70 -2.04 26.56
N GLU A 148 -37.39 -3.30 26.43
CA GLU A 148 -36.26 -3.80 25.64
C GLU A 148 -36.75 -4.83 24.62
N GLY A 149 -36.31 -4.72 23.37
CA GLY A 149 -36.63 -5.67 22.30
C GLY A 149 -35.81 -6.95 22.38
N ASP A 150 -36.28 -8.00 21.72
CA ASP A 150 -35.56 -9.27 21.61
C ASP A 150 -34.20 -9.06 20.95
N ALA A 151 -33.19 -9.81 21.42
CA ALA A 151 -31.85 -9.74 20.84
C ALA A 151 -31.79 -10.38 19.45
N ALA A 152 -31.14 -9.73 18.52
CA ALA A 152 -30.84 -10.23 17.16
C ALA A 152 -29.35 -10.42 16.93
N THR A 153 -29.00 -11.47 16.18
CA THR A 153 -27.61 -11.71 15.78
C THR A 153 -27.35 -11.02 14.45
N LEU A 154 -26.39 -10.11 14.42
CA LEU A 154 -26.09 -9.27 13.28
C LEU A 154 -24.60 -9.34 12.91
N ASP A 155 -24.31 -9.12 11.63
CA ASP A 155 -22.97 -9.17 11.04
C ASP A 155 -22.55 -7.84 10.36
N THR A 156 -23.25 -6.74 10.67
CA THR A 156 -22.83 -5.41 10.19
C THR A 156 -21.42 -5.12 10.66
N GLY A 157 -20.52 -4.76 9.73
CA GLY A 157 -19.11 -4.57 10.01
C GLY A 157 -18.23 -5.79 9.74
N SER A 158 -18.81 -6.98 9.47
CA SER A 158 -18.05 -8.21 9.25
C SER A 158 -17.28 -8.26 7.93
N GLU A 159 -17.62 -7.38 6.99
CA GLU A 159 -16.92 -7.22 5.72
C GLU A 159 -16.62 -5.75 5.50
N VAL A 160 -15.36 -5.46 5.21
CA VAL A 160 -14.87 -4.09 4.99
C VAL A 160 -13.99 -4.07 3.75
N LYS A 161 -14.30 -3.17 2.84
CA LYS A 161 -13.45 -2.88 1.71
C LYS A 161 -12.64 -1.63 2.02
N VAL A 162 -11.32 -1.70 1.80
CA VAL A 162 -10.40 -0.61 2.10
C VAL A 162 -9.82 0.00 0.85
N SER A 163 -9.72 1.33 0.86
CA SER A 163 -9.09 2.15 -0.18
C SER A 163 -8.08 3.08 0.48
N PHE A 164 -6.97 3.34 -0.18
CA PHE A 164 -5.94 4.23 0.36
C PHE A 164 -5.71 5.43 -0.54
N LEU A 165 -5.41 6.56 0.08
CA LEU A 165 -4.83 7.73 -0.57
C LEU A 165 -3.38 7.83 -0.13
N ILE A 166 -2.47 7.92 -1.09
CA ILE A 166 -1.03 8.06 -0.82
C ILE A 166 -0.76 9.54 -0.52
N ASN A 167 -0.41 9.87 0.71
CA ASN A 167 -0.02 11.21 1.11
C ASN A 167 1.46 11.47 0.84
N LYS A 168 2.28 10.48 1.20
CA LYS A 168 3.72 10.48 0.93
C LYS A 168 4.12 9.11 0.39
N PRO A 169 4.76 9.03 -0.78
CA PRO A 169 5.29 7.79 -1.30
C PRO A 169 6.26 7.12 -0.31
N PHE A 170 6.33 5.80 -0.32
CA PHE A 170 7.22 5.03 0.54
C PHE A 170 7.70 3.77 -0.15
N VAL A 171 8.74 3.18 0.40
CA VAL A 171 9.34 1.94 -0.10
C VAL A 171 9.34 0.91 1.01
N GLY A 172 9.14 -0.35 0.62
CA GLY A 172 9.09 -1.45 1.57
C GLY A 172 7.74 -1.51 2.28
N GLN A 173 7.75 -1.55 3.60
CA GLN A 173 6.61 -1.91 4.43
C GLN A 173 6.24 -0.78 5.39
N VAL A 174 4.97 -0.45 5.46
CA VAL A 174 4.40 0.47 6.47
C VAL A 174 3.44 -0.31 7.36
N ALA A 175 3.75 -0.33 8.65
CA ALA A 175 2.95 -1.02 9.66
C ALA A 175 1.72 -0.22 10.06
N ILE A 176 0.59 -0.92 10.25
CA ILE A 176 -0.65 -0.40 10.82
C ILE A 176 -0.90 -1.16 12.13
N PRO A 177 -0.58 -0.55 13.28
CA PRO A 177 -0.49 -1.25 14.57
C PRO A 177 -1.83 -1.52 15.26
N GLY A 178 -2.95 -1.45 14.55
CA GLY A 178 -4.28 -1.63 15.11
C GLY A 178 -5.07 -0.34 15.23
N SER A 179 -5.39 0.26 14.09
CA SER A 179 -6.14 1.51 14.03
C SER A 179 -7.64 1.26 13.94
N ILE A 180 -8.44 1.92 14.79
CA ILE A 180 -9.90 1.95 14.66
C ILE A 180 -10.23 2.91 13.51
N VAL A 181 -10.84 2.37 12.46
CA VAL A 181 -11.16 3.13 11.24
C VAL A 181 -12.63 3.51 11.17
N ALA A 182 -13.48 2.80 11.90
CA ALA A 182 -14.90 3.15 12.01
C ALA A 182 -15.52 2.65 13.32
N ASP A 183 -16.45 3.44 13.84
CA ASP A 183 -17.36 3.12 14.93
C ASP A 183 -18.76 2.94 14.35
N LEU A 184 -19.46 1.86 14.74
CA LEU A 184 -20.82 1.55 14.33
C LEU A 184 -21.80 1.80 15.47
N TYR A 185 -22.89 2.49 15.16
CA TYR A 185 -24.00 2.78 16.06
C TYR A 185 -25.29 2.27 15.44
N GLY A 186 -26.28 2.02 16.27
CA GLY A 186 -27.58 1.53 15.81
C GLY A 186 -28.76 2.12 16.54
N GLY A 187 -29.91 2.10 15.86
CA GLY A 187 -31.19 2.53 16.42
C GLY A 187 -32.38 1.96 15.66
N LEU A 188 -33.57 1.97 16.28
CA LEU A 188 -34.81 1.50 15.67
C LEU A 188 -35.41 2.48 14.66
N ASP A 189 -34.94 3.69 14.61
CA ASP A 189 -35.24 4.70 13.59
C ASP A 189 -33.99 5.54 13.25
N ALA A 190 -34.12 6.39 12.25
CA ALA A 190 -33.05 7.23 11.78
C ALA A 190 -32.50 8.16 12.87
N SER A 191 -33.40 8.75 13.67
CA SER A 191 -33.00 9.74 14.69
C SER A 191 -32.26 9.10 15.85
N SER A 192 -32.74 7.95 16.34
CA SER A 192 -32.07 7.20 17.41
C SER A 192 -30.70 6.66 16.98
N SER A 193 -30.57 6.19 15.74
CA SER A 193 -29.28 5.76 15.18
C SER A 193 -28.24 6.88 15.13
N VAL A 194 -28.64 8.07 14.65
CA VAL A 194 -27.76 9.23 14.54
C VAL A 194 -27.39 9.80 15.90
N ALA A 195 -28.34 9.78 16.85
CA ALA A 195 -28.15 10.29 18.22
C ALA A 195 -27.40 9.31 19.13
N SER A 196 -27.28 8.02 18.74
CA SER A 196 -26.65 6.99 19.57
C SER A 196 -25.19 7.33 19.88
N THR A 197 -24.84 7.12 21.14
CA THR A 197 -23.46 7.16 21.67
C THR A 197 -22.95 5.76 22.01
N ASP A 198 -23.85 4.76 22.03
CA ASP A 198 -23.53 3.40 22.36
C ASP A 198 -23.02 2.68 21.11
N LYS A 199 -21.74 2.36 21.11
CA LYS A 199 -21.11 1.66 19.98
C LYS A 199 -21.55 0.19 19.97
N LEU A 200 -22.05 -0.25 18.84
CA LEU A 200 -22.32 -1.67 18.59
C LEU A 200 -21.03 -2.40 18.24
N ALA A 201 -20.24 -1.83 17.34
CA ALA A 201 -18.97 -2.41 16.96
C ALA A 201 -17.92 -1.32 16.61
N GLU A 202 -16.68 -1.71 16.74
CA GLU A 202 -15.50 -0.99 16.23
C GLU A 202 -14.83 -1.83 15.15
N ILE A 203 -14.46 -1.18 14.05
CA ILE A 203 -13.68 -1.79 12.97
C ILE A 203 -12.22 -1.40 13.19
N ARG A 204 -11.39 -2.37 13.54
CA ARG A 204 -9.96 -2.20 13.77
C ARG A 204 -9.17 -2.91 12.66
N ILE A 205 -8.29 -2.19 12.00
CA ILE A 205 -7.43 -2.70 10.94
C ILE A 205 -6.01 -2.82 11.47
N VAL A 206 -5.42 -4.01 11.27
CA VAL A 206 -4.04 -4.31 11.65
C VAL A 206 -3.27 -4.85 10.45
N GLY A 207 -1.95 -4.89 10.52
CA GLY A 207 -1.08 -5.50 9.52
C GLY A 207 -0.20 -4.50 8.81
N ASP A 208 0.17 -4.82 7.59
CA ASP A 208 1.17 -4.07 6.86
C ASP A 208 0.72 -3.79 5.44
N ILE A 209 1.18 -2.65 4.91
CA ILE A 209 1.04 -2.29 3.51
C ILE A 209 2.43 -2.24 2.89
N VAL A 210 2.59 -2.85 1.73
CA VAL A 210 3.87 -2.96 1.04
C VAL A 210 3.84 -2.19 -0.28
N ALA A 211 4.83 -1.32 -0.48
CA ALA A 211 5.10 -0.68 -1.77
C ALA A 211 6.41 -1.25 -2.34
N PRO A 212 6.34 -2.18 -3.31
CA PRO A 212 7.52 -2.82 -3.87
C PRO A 212 8.28 -1.89 -4.82
N GLN A 213 9.60 -2.08 -4.87
CA GLN A 213 10.46 -1.53 -5.91
C GLN A 213 10.99 -2.66 -6.77
N SER A 214 11.20 -2.40 -8.05
CA SER A 214 11.86 -3.34 -8.94
C SER A 214 12.55 -2.63 -10.10
N CYS A 215 13.66 -3.20 -10.58
CA CYS A 215 14.31 -2.80 -11.82
C CYS A 215 14.55 -4.05 -12.67
N GLU A 216 14.39 -3.90 -13.98
CA GLU A 216 14.65 -4.94 -14.98
C GLU A 216 15.58 -4.42 -16.05
N ILE A 217 16.54 -5.25 -16.47
CA ILE A 217 17.44 -4.96 -17.60
C ILE A 217 16.88 -5.67 -18.83
N ASP A 218 16.68 -4.92 -19.90
CA ASP A 218 16.26 -5.41 -21.22
C ASP A 218 15.11 -6.45 -21.14
N SER A 219 14.16 -6.19 -20.24
CA SER A 219 13.04 -7.11 -19.95
C SER A 219 13.44 -8.55 -19.64
N GLY A 220 14.60 -8.72 -18.99
CA GLY A 220 15.10 -10.05 -18.56
C GLY A 220 15.75 -10.88 -19.67
N GLN A 221 16.08 -10.26 -20.82
CA GLN A 221 16.73 -10.96 -21.91
C GLN A 221 18.25 -11.08 -21.73
N VAL A 222 18.88 -12.02 -22.43
CA VAL A 222 20.32 -12.16 -22.45
C VAL A 222 20.93 -11.09 -23.32
N ILE A 223 21.91 -10.34 -22.76
CA ILE A 223 22.65 -9.31 -23.50
C ILE A 223 23.79 -9.99 -24.24
N GLU A 224 23.71 -10.04 -25.57
CA GLU A 224 24.73 -10.65 -26.40
C GLU A 224 25.74 -9.61 -26.89
N VAL A 225 27.04 -9.90 -26.70
CA VAL A 225 28.15 -9.10 -27.23
C VAL A 225 28.95 -9.95 -28.21
N ASN A 226 28.83 -9.66 -29.50
CA ASN A 226 29.53 -10.37 -30.57
C ASN A 226 30.71 -9.54 -31.05
N PHE A 227 31.94 -10.08 -30.95
CA PHE A 227 33.15 -9.44 -31.37
C PHE A 227 33.52 -9.74 -32.85
N GLY A 228 32.78 -10.66 -33.49
CA GLY A 228 33.09 -11.07 -34.85
C GLY A 228 34.38 -11.84 -34.93
N LYS A 229 35.06 -11.69 -36.11
CA LYS A 229 36.37 -12.34 -36.35
C LYS A 229 37.49 -11.36 -35.98
N ILE A 230 38.38 -11.83 -35.12
CA ILE A 230 39.52 -11.06 -34.62
C ILE A 230 40.81 -11.69 -35.15
N PRO A 231 41.60 -10.99 -35.94
CA PRO A 231 42.93 -11.46 -36.35
C PRO A 231 43.83 -11.71 -35.12
N VAL A 232 44.55 -12.82 -35.08
CA VAL A 232 45.50 -13.12 -33.99
C VAL A 232 46.53 -12.00 -33.81
N ALA A 233 46.87 -11.31 -34.91
CA ALA A 233 47.83 -10.23 -34.91
C ALA A 233 47.36 -8.99 -34.12
N ASP A 234 46.05 -8.82 -33.92
CA ASP A 234 45.47 -7.69 -33.20
C ASP A 234 45.55 -7.87 -31.67
N PHE A 235 45.82 -9.08 -31.21
CA PHE A 235 46.11 -9.33 -29.80
C PHE A 235 47.53 -8.89 -29.44
N SER A 236 47.61 -8.14 -28.32
CA SER A 236 48.89 -7.68 -27.79
C SER A 236 49.69 -8.87 -27.18
N THR A 237 51.02 -8.76 -27.23
CA THR A 237 51.92 -9.63 -26.48
C THR A 237 52.17 -9.14 -25.04
N THR A 238 51.44 -8.13 -24.62
CA THR A 238 51.43 -7.64 -23.22
C THR A 238 50.15 -8.05 -22.54
N GLN A 239 50.27 -8.78 -21.45
CA GLN A 239 49.13 -9.22 -20.63
C GLN A 239 48.31 -8.00 -20.20
N GLY A 240 46.96 -8.11 -20.17
CA GLY A 240 46.06 -7.06 -19.76
C GLY A 240 45.84 -5.96 -20.78
N THR A 241 46.28 -6.16 -22.04
CA THR A 241 46.07 -5.20 -23.10
C THR A 241 44.99 -5.65 -24.05
N ALA A 242 43.98 -4.78 -24.28
CA ALA A 242 42.88 -5.05 -25.19
C ALA A 242 43.34 -5.19 -26.65
N ALA A 243 42.68 -6.06 -27.41
CA ALA A 243 42.89 -6.22 -28.85
C ALA A 243 42.45 -4.92 -29.57
N ALA A 244 43.36 -4.40 -30.41
CA ALA A 244 43.17 -3.12 -31.04
C ALA A 244 41.95 -3.11 -31.99
N GLY A 245 41.03 -2.15 -31.82
CA GLY A 245 39.90 -1.97 -32.71
C GLY A 245 38.72 -2.94 -32.48
N HIS A 246 38.79 -3.79 -31.47
CA HIS A 246 37.75 -4.81 -31.21
C HIS A 246 36.91 -4.56 -29.94
N LYS A 247 36.87 -3.33 -29.43
CA LYS A 247 35.97 -2.92 -28.36
C LYS A 247 34.55 -2.76 -28.90
N VAL A 248 33.58 -3.40 -28.25
CA VAL A 248 32.16 -3.34 -28.59
C VAL A 248 31.40 -2.68 -27.45
N THR A 249 30.67 -1.59 -27.77
CA THR A 249 29.82 -0.90 -26.81
C THR A 249 28.39 -1.38 -26.93
N LYS A 250 27.74 -1.60 -25.79
CA LYS A 250 26.33 -1.95 -25.66
C LYS A 250 25.63 -0.93 -24.77
N THR A 251 24.44 -0.53 -25.20
CA THR A 251 23.51 0.23 -24.37
C THR A 251 22.22 -0.59 -24.24
N VAL A 252 21.85 -0.93 -23.02
CA VAL A 252 20.66 -1.70 -22.71
C VAL A 252 19.68 -0.86 -21.91
N GLN A 253 18.38 -1.10 -22.13
CA GLN A 253 17.34 -0.38 -21.43
C GLN A 253 17.16 -0.97 -20.02
N VAL A 254 16.96 -0.09 -19.05
CA VAL A 254 16.63 -0.45 -17.68
C VAL A 254 15.32 0.20 -17.30
N LYS A 255 14.37 -0.59 -16.91
CA LYS A 255 13.05 -0.13 -16.46
C LYS A 255 12.93 -0.33 -14.97
N CYS A 256 12.77 0.75 -14.22
CA CYS A 256 12.52 0.71 -12.78
C CYS A 256 11.09 1.15 -12.46
N THR A 257 10.51 0.60 -11.40
CA THR A 257 9.18 0.95 -10.91
C THR A 257 9.21 1.12 -9.38
N GLY A 258 8.42 2.05 -8.85
CA GLY A 258 8.33 2.33 -7.42
C GLY A 258 9.52 3.10 -6.86
N MET A 259 10.31 3.77 -7.72
CA MET A 259 11.46 4.55 -7.30
C MET A 259 11.02 5.85 -6.61
N LEU A 260 11.74 6.24 -5.58
CA LEU A 260 11.65 7.56 -4.95
C LEU A 260 12.79 8.46 -5.45
N ASP A 261 12.65 9.77 -5.30
CA ASP A 261 13.63 10.75 -5.80
C ASP A 261 15.03 10.56 -5.18
N GLU A 262 15.11 10.04 -3.95
CA GLU A 262 16.35 9.76 -3.23
C GLU A 262 17.00 8.40 -3.58
N ASN A 263 16.32 7.53 -4.32
CA ASN A 263 16.87 6.22 -4.65
C ASN A 263 17.99 6.31 -5.68
N ILE A 264 19.07 5.60 -5.41
CA ILE A 264 20.20 5.45 -6.32
C ILE A 264 20.20 4.00 -6.82
N VAL A 265 20.30 3.85 -8.14
CA VAL A 265 20.43 2.54 -8.76
C VAL A 265 21.83 2.43 -9.39
N TYR A 266 22.55 1.38 -9.07
CA TYR A 266 23.79 1.04 -9.73
C TYR A 266 23.77 -0.41 -10.17
N SER A 267 24.59 -0.72 -11.16
CA SER A 267 24.78 -2.09 -11.63
C SER A 267 26.10 -2.67 -11.13
N THR A 268 26.08 -3.95 -10.77
CA THR A 268 27.26 -4.71 -10.38
C THR A 268 27.53 -5.80 -11.39
N PHE A 269 28.77 -5.85 -11.89
CA PHE A 269 29.21 -6.84 -12.86
C PHE A 269 29.88 -8.02 -12.15
N ASN A 270 29.49 -9.24 -12.50
CA ASN A 270 30.06 -10.48 -11.92
C ASN A 270 30.33 -11.54 -12.99
N ALA A 271 31.59 -11.96 -13.06
CA ALA A 271 32.07 -13.05 -13.91
C ALA A 271 33.25 -13.73 -13.25
N ASP A 272 33.62 -14.91 -13.78
CA ASP A 272 34.83 -15.62 -13.37
C ASP A 272 36.06 -14.83 -13.85
N PRO A 273 36.99 -14.43 -12.96
CA PRO A 273 38.16 -13.68 -13.34
C PRO A 273 39.27 -14.56 -13.88
N VAL A 274 40.11 -14.00 -14.77
CA VAL A 274 41.34 -14.63 -15.24
C VAL A 274 42.33 -14.85 -14.07
N ASP A 275 42.45 -13.86 -13.20
CA ASP A 275 43.32 -13.85 -12.05
C ASP A 275 42.73 -13.03 -10.87
N SER A 276 43.45 -12.98 -9.75
CA SER A 276 43.01 -12.27 -8.54
C SER A 276 42.90 -10.76 -8.69
N SER A 277 43.41 -10.16 -9.78
CA SER A 277 43.25 -8.73 -10.05
C SER A 277 41.84 -8.40 -10.46
N ALA A 278 41.07 -9.41 -10.97
CA ALA A 278 39.73 -9.30 -11.48
C ALA A 278 39.53 -8.21 -12.56
N ASN A 279 40.57 -7.96 -13.35
CA ASN A 279 40.53 -6.96 -14.44
C ASN A 279 40.00 -7.55 -15.75
N MET A 280 40.01 -8.88 -15.89
CA MET A 280 39.50 -9.57 -17.06
C MET A 280 38.68 -10.77 -16.64
N MET A 281 37.58 -11.02 -17.34
CA MET A 281 36.82 -12.25 -17.23
C MET A 281 37.45 -13.36 -18.06
N LYS A 282 37.40 -14.55 -17.51
CA LYS A 282 37.88 -15.77 -18.17
C LYS A 282 36.94 -16.14 -19.32
N VAL A 283 37.48 -16.64 -20.39
CA VAL A 283 36.71 -17.18 -21.51
C VAL A 283 36.82 -18.72 -21.53
N LEU A 284 35.86 -19.35 -22.17
CA LEU A 284 35.90 -20.76 -22.52
C LEU A 284 36.50 -20.90 -23.93
N GLY A 285 37.28 -21.93 -24.14
CA GLY A 285 37.84 -22.28 -25.46
C GLY A 285 39.21 -21.67 -25.80
N ASN A 286 39.70 -20.68 -25.02
CA ASN A 286 41.03 -20.13 -25.28
C ASN A 286 41.62 -19.44 -24.03
N ASP A 287 42.59 -20.05 -23.40
CA ASP A 287 43.22 -19.57 -22.15
C ASP A 287 44.09 -18.30 -22.35
N ASP A 288 44.51 -17.97 -23.58
CA ASP A 288 45.27 -16.78 -23.88
C ASP A 288 44.41 -15.53 -24.09
N VAL A 289 43.09 -15.69 -24.11
CA VAL A 289 42.10 -14.61 -24.25
C VAL A 289 41.39 -14.38 -22.95
N GLY A 290 41.18 -13.10 -22.62
CA GLY A 290 40.26 -12.61 -21.58
C GLY A 290 39.37 -11.53 -22.16
N ILE A 291 38.36 -11.10 -21.41
CA ILE A 291 37.51 -9.98 -21.79
C ILE A 291 37.56 -8.92 -20.69
N MET A 292 37.90 -7.71 -21.07
CA MET A 292 37.88 -6.52 -20.21
C MET A 292 36.54 -5.81 -20.36
N ILE A 293 36.02 -5.28 -19.27
CA ILE A 293 34.78 -4.50 -19.24
C ILE A 293 35.09 -3.06 -18.88
N TYR A 294 34.42 -2.13 -19.55
CA TYR A 294 34.54 -0.70 -19.34
C TYR A 294 33.16 -0.08 -19.13
N ASP A 295 33.11 0.92 -18.27
CA ASP A 295 31.91 1.73 -18.06
C ASP A 295 31.68 2.76 -19.20
N LYS A 296 30.66 3.59 -19.07
CA LYS A 296 30.32 4.64 -20.05
C LYS A 296 31.37 5.74 -20.20
N TRP A 297 32.27 5.89 -19.23
CA TRP A 297 33.37 6.84 -19.26
C TRP A 297 34.69 6.19 -19.69
N ASP A 298 34.62 4.98 -20.22
CA ASP A 298 35.77 4.19 -20.64
C ASP A 298 36.74 3.80 -19.51
N GLN A 299 36.24 3.77 -18.26
CA GLN A 299 36.99 3.30 -17.13
C GLN A 299 36.84 1.78 -16.99
N MET A 300 37.94 1.09 -16.69
CA MET A 300 37.94 -0.36 -16.55
C MET A 300 37.15 -0.77 -15.31
N VAL A 301 36.22 -1.69 -15.47
CA VAL A 301 35.38 -2.27 -14.44
C VAL A 301 35.94 -3.61 -13.98
N LYS A 302 36.04 -3.82 -12.67
CA LYS A 302 36.36 -5.12 -12.10
C LYS A 302 35.29 -6.15 -12.51
N VAL A 303 35.71 -7.31 -12.99
CA VAL A 303 34.77 -8.35 -13.42
C VAL A 303 34.15 -9.11 -12.25
N THR A 304 34.60 -8.85 -11.01
CA THR A 304 34.04 -9.41 -9.79
C THR A 304 33.63 -8.26 -8.89
N GLY A 305 32.34 -8.00 -8.79
CA GLY A 305 31.75 -6.94 -7.96
C GLY A 305 32.05 -5.52 -8.42
N GLY A 306 32.48 -5.32 -9.68
CA GLY A 306 32.70 -3.99 -10.21
C GLY A 306 31.41 -3.24 -10.44
N LYS A 307 31.36 -1.97 -9.98
CA LYS A 307 30.19 -1.12 -10.11
C LYS A 307 30.24 -0.31 -11.39
N MET A 308 29.10 -0.15 -12.03
CA MET A 308 28.90 0.72 -13.18
C MET A 308 27.72 1.65 -12.90
N ASP A 309 27.91 2.93 -13.15
CA ASP A 309 26.84 3.91 -13.04
C ASP A 309 25.86 3.79 -14.21
N MET A 310 24.61 3.99 -13.89
CA MET A 310 23.54 4.01 -14.87
C MET A 310 23.26 5.45 -15.34
N ASP A 311 22.78 5.58 -16.56
CA ASP A 311 22.18 6.82 -17.03
C ASP A 311 20.74 6.88 -16.51
N MET A 312 20.57 7.47 -15.33
CA MET A 312 19.27 7.74 -14.75
C MET A 312 18.73 9.04 -15.34
N GLY A 313 17.61 8.98 -16.04
CA GLY A 313 16.90 10.19 -16.46
C GLY A 313 16.52 11.02 -15.24
N VAL A 314 16.59 12.35 -15.37
CA VAL A 314 16.22 13.27 -14.29
C VAL A 314 14.73 13.11 -14.00
N ASN A 315 14.45 12.55 -12.83
CA ASN A 315 13.21 12.62 -12.08
C ASN A 315 11.90 12.53 -12.82
N ASN A 316 11.25 11.42 -12.67
CA ASN A 316 9.79 11.49 -12.49
C ASN A 316 9.29 10.18 -11.92
N ALA A 317 8.56 10.27 -10.84
CA ALA A 317 7.82 9.16 -10.23
C ALA A 317 6.88 8.52 -11.28
N GLY A 318 7.36 7.57 -12.01
CA GLY A 318 6.68 6.85 -13.08
C GLY A 318 7.64 5.89 -13.74
N ALA A 319 7.20 4.96 -14.56
CA ALA A 319 8.05 4.01 -15.26
C ALA A 319 9.13 4.74 -16.06
N GLU A 320 10.30 4.94 -15.47
CA GLU A 320 11.42 5.63 -16.12
C GLU A 320 12.22 4.63 -16.91
N THR A 321 12.45 4.98 -18.18
CA THR A 321 13.35 4.23 -19.02
C THR A 321 14.75 4.79 -18.81
N ASN A 322 15.55 4.04 -18.09
CA ASN A 322 16.96 4.33 -17.88
C ASN A 322 17.80 3.44 -18.77
N SER A 323 19.08 3.73 -18.90
CA SER A 323 19.98 2.90 -19.69
C SER A 323 21.27 2.58 -18.93
N LEU A 324 21.81 1.41 -19.22
CA LEU A 324 23.13 0.97 -18.81
C LEU A 324 23.99 0.87 -20.07
N THR A 325 25.07 1.67 -20.14
CA THR A 325 26.04 1.62 -21.22
C THR A 325 27.34 1.05 -20.70
N PHE A 326 27.84 0.00 -21.35
CA PHE A 326 29.13 -0.59 -21.08
C PHE A 326 29.82 -1.02 -22.36
N SER A 327 31.14 -1.19 -22.31
CA SER A 327 31.92 -1.73 -23.41
C SER A 327 32.67 -3.01 -22.97
N ALA A 328 32.78 -3.94 -23.88
CA ALA A 328 33.58 -5.14 -23.69
C ALA A 328 34.69 -5.18 -24.77
N ALA A 329 35.87 -5.64 -24.38
CA ALA A 329 36.97 -5.78 -25.30
C ALA A 329 37.74 -7.08 -25.04
N PRO A 330 37.95 -7.93 -26.05
CA PRO A 330 38.91 -9.06 -25.96
C PRO A 330 40.29 -8.55 -25.63
N ALA A 331 41.04 -9.25 -24.81
CA ALA A 331 42.36 -8.82 -24.35
C ALA A 331 43.30 -10.04 -24.21
N SER A 332 44.59 -9.76 -24.22
CA SER A 332 45.59 -10.80 -23.95
C SER A 332 45.57 -11.20 -22.47
N ALA A 333 45.23 -12.42 -22.16
CA ALA A 333 45.16 -12.96 -20.80
C ALA A 333 46.54 -13.36 -20.26
N THR A 334 47.43 -13.87 -21.13
CA THR A 334 48.73 -14.43 -20.73
C THR A 334 49.94 -13.66 -21.24
N GLY A 335 49.75 -12.78 -22.23
CA GLY A 335 50.83 -12.16 -23.00
C GLY A 335 51.31 -13.01 -24.18
N ALA A 336 50.77 -14.20 -24.35
CA ALA A 336 50.97 -15.00 -25.56
C ALA A 336 49.96 -14.63 -26.64
N ARG A 337 50.29 -14.87 -27.92
CA ARG A 337 49.30 -14.75 -29.00
C ARG A 337 48.35 -15.96 -28.94
N PRO A 338 47.05 -15.74 -28.98
CA PRO A 338 46.09 -16.81 -28.89
C PRO A 338 46.18 -17.75 -30.10
N GLN A 339 45.89 -19.04 -29.88
CA GLN A 339 45.67 -19.94 -30.98
C GLN A 339 44.37 -19.64 -31.70
N PRO A 340 44.29 -19.86 -33.03
CA PRO A 340 43.03 -19.72 -33.74
C PRO A 340 41.93 -20.63 -33.16
N GLY A 341 40.77 -20.08 -32.93
CA GLY A 341 39.63 -20.83 -32.34
C GLY A 341 38.50 -19.89 -31.94
N THR A 342 37.43 -20.46 -31.44
CA THR A 342 36.30 -19.70 -30.87
C THR A 342 36.50 -19.53 -29.37
N PHE A 343 35.98 -18.45 -28.84
CA PHE A 343 35.92 -18.20 -27.40
C PHE A 343 34.56 -17.61 -27.04
N GLU A 344 34.11 -17.90 -25.85
CA GLU A 344 32.89 -17.36 -25.26
C GLU A 344 33.05 -17.10 -23.77
N ALA A 345 32.27 -16.19 -23.22
CA ALA A 345 32.28 -15.89 -21.79
C ALA A 345 30.90 -15.51 -21.31
N TYR A 346 30.65 -15.76 -20.05
CA TYR A 346 29.39 -15.46 -19.39
C TYR A 346 29.59 -14.56 -18.19
N ALA A 347 28.68 -13.61 -18.02
CA ALA A 347 28.66 -12.71 -16.89
C ALA A 347 27.22 -12.42 -16.44
N THR A 348 27.10 -11.98 -15.22
CA THR A 348 25.83 -11.48 -14.65
C THR A 348 25.94 -10.00 -14.35
N ILE A 349 24.93 -9.24 -14.73
CA ILE A 349 24.74 -7.86 -14.30
C ILE A 349 23.59 -7.85 -13.32
N THR A 350 23.86 -7.40 -12.10
CA THR A 350 22.85 -7.24 -11.03
C THR A 350 22.58 -5.77 -10.81
N LEU A 351 21.29 -5.39 -10.69
CA LEU A 351 20.89 -4.05 -10.30
C LEU A 351 20.68 -4.00 -8.79
N GLU A 352 21.22 -2.98 -8.17
CA GLU A 352 21.09 -2.72 -6.75
C GLU A 352 20.47 -1.34 -6.53
N ILE A 353 19.39 -1.30 -5.74
CA ILE A 353 18.69 -0.07 -5.36
C ILE A 353 19.12 0.26 -3.94
N THR A 354 19.58 1.48 -3.70
CA THR A 354 19.92 2.00 -2.37
C THR A 354 19.03 3.18 -2.01
N ASN A 355 18.71 3.30 -0.73
CA ASN A 355 17.97 4.43 -0.16
C ASN A 355 18.95 5.43 0.42
#